data_8a56f3de7281bd97e4b349626aa5b5df
#
_entry.id   8a56f3de7281bd97e4b349626aa5b5df
#
_cell.length_a   1.000
_cell.length_b   1.000
_cell.length_c   1.000
_cell.angle_alpha   90.00
_cell.angle_beta   90.00
_cell.angle_gamma   90.00
#
_symmetry.space_group_name_H-M   'P 1'
#
loop_
_entity.id
_entity.type
_entity.pdbx_description
1 polymer ?
#
loop_
_entity_poly.entity_id
_entity_poly.type
_entity_poly.pdbx_seq_one_letter_code
_entity_poly.pdbx_strand_id
1 'polypeptide(L)'
;AIVNEPSAVSLSAVVVDDISGTSSGSVDLLVSGGTPCATIVQVGTGTIASYTSYLWYTYYMDGHTEITYPAAELAALGMNAGDVMDELAWNILTLGSGMTMNNSEMKIDGVTVYTGNYTPIAGMNNFVFSTPVTYNGGDLVVTWCFDNNGYQSGDNMFESTQIAGTFSNYDDLFGNSGCTVLIPYTPRSYRPNAYIGLQDNGYTFAWSTGDTTEDLSGLAAGTYGVTVTDCAGCTSTASYTVVGAVVSVPGCMDSTAFNYNP
;
A
#
# COMPACT_ATOMS: atom_id res chain seq x y z
N ALA A 1 29.79 0.24 -3.36
CA ALA A 1 28.37 0.16 -2.99
C ALA A 1 28.06 1.42 -2.21
N ILE A 2 27.10 2.21 -2.68
CA ILE A 2 26.56 3.34 -1.92
C ILE A 2 25.50 2.69 -1.02
N VAL A 3 25.74 2.66 0.28
CA VAL A 3 24.71 2.30 1.25
C VAL A 3 23.84 3.55 1.40
N ASN A 4 22.62 3.52 0.86
CA ASN A 4 21.63 4.52 1.17
C ASN A 4 21.14 4.26 2.61
N GLU A 5 21.57 5.08 3.55
CA GLU A 5 20.96 5.06 4.88
C GLU A 5 19.56 5.67 4.77
N PRO A 6 18.54 5.06 5.42
CA PRO A 6 17.22 5.66 5.51
C PRO A 6 17.30 7.04 6.16
N SER A 7 16.42 7.96 5.76
CA SER A 7 16.32 9.26 6.42
C SER A 7 15.91 9.06 7.89
N ALA A 8 16.41 9.90 8.78
CA ALA A 8 16.01 9.86 10.19
C ALA A 8 14.49 10.12 10.34
N VAL A 9 13.86 9.47 11.31
CA VAL A 9 12.46 9.75 11.68
C VAL A 9 12.34 11.18 12.19
N SER A 10 11.47 11.96 11.57
CA SER A 10 11.20 13.36 11.91
C SER A 10 9.76 13.52 12.38
N LEU A 11 9.56 14.25 13.48
CA LEU A 11 8.28 14.46 14.13
C LEU A 11 7.89 15.93 14.08
N SER A 12 6.62 16.21 13.74
CA SER A 12 5.96 17.51 13.90
C SER A 12 4.52 17.28 14.32
N ALA A 13 3.82 18.28 14.81
CA ALA A 13 2.39 18.13 15.14
C ALA A 13 1.63 19.43 14.99
N VAL A 14 0.31 19.30 14.76
CA VAL A 14 -0.66 20.36 14.96
C VAL A 14 -1.30 20.15 16.33
N VAL A 15 -1.19 21.13 17.22
CA VAL A 15 -1.73 21.07 18.58
C VAL A 15 -2.96 21.96 18.67
N VAL A 16 -4.04 21.42 19.21
CA VAL A 16 -5.25 22.17 19.57
C VAL A 16 -5.31 22.29 21.09
N ASP A 17 -5.49 23.49 21.58
CA ASP A 17 -5.53 23.81 22.99
C ASP A 17 -6.87 23.41 23.67
N ASP A 18 -6.84 23.17 24.98
CA ASP A 18 -8.03 22.91 25.78
C ASP A 18 -8.72 24.22 26.16
N ILE A 19 -9.74 24.61 25.36
CA ILE A 19 -10.38 25.94 25.41
C ILE A 19 -11.22 26.17 26.70
N SER A 20 -11.52 25.14 27.47
CA SER A 20 -12.49 25.26 28.56
C SER A 20 -12.21 24.44 29.79
N GLY A 21 -11.04 23.79 29.86
CA GLY A 21 -10.76 22.84 30.97
C GLY A 21 -11.65 21.60 30.91
N THR A 22 -12.22 21.30 29.72
CA THR A 22 -13.10 20.14 29.50
C THR A 22 -12.40 18.99 28.76
N SER A 23 -11.08 19.03 28.72
CA SER A 23 -10.26 18.06 27.96
C SER A 23 -10.61 18.05 26.47
N SER A 24 -10.67 19.22 25.86
CA SER A 24 -10.99 19.41 24.42
C SER A 24 -9.75 19.52 23.53
N GLY A 25 -8.56 19.42 24.11
CA GLY A 25 -7.29 19.50 23.38
C GLY A 25 -7.02 18.27 22.53
N SER A 26 -6.15 18.43 21.51
CA SER A 26 -5.66 17.32 20.69
C SER A 26 -4.24 17.56 20.19
N VAL A 27 -3.56 16.49 19.84
CA VAL A 27 -2.29 16.50 19.12
C VAL A 27 -2.46 15.63 17.87
N ASP A 28 -2.37 16.24 16.68
CA ASP A 28 -2.34 15.58 15.38
C ASP A 28 -0.87 15.48 14.98
N LEU A 29 -0.30 14.26 15.11
CA LEU A 29 1.13 13.99 14.93
C LEU A 29 1.41 13.72 13.45
N LEU A 30 2.44 14.36 12.95
CA LEU A 30 2.94 14.16 11.58
C LEU A 30 4.33 13.53 11.64
N VAL A 31 4.45 12.31 11.10
CA VAL A 31 5.70 11.56 11.05
C VAL A 31 6.23 11.49 9.64
N SER A 32 7.55 11.62 9.45
CA SER A 32 8.20 11.46 8.16
C SER A 32 9.61 10.88 8.30
N GLY A 33 10.12 10.26 7.24
CA GLY A 33 11.43 9.59 7.26
C GLY A 33 11.39 8.21 7.91
N GLY A 34 12.54 7.67 8.29
CA GLY A 34 12.66 6.30 8.82
C GLY A 34 12.56 5.23 7.73
N THR A 35 12.47 3.97 8.16
CA THR A 35 12.24 2.80 7.32
C THR A 35 10.79 2.38 7.46
N PRO A 36 9.94 2.52 6.43
CA PRO A 36 8.58 2.06 6.50
C PRO A 36 8.53 0.53 6.65
N CYS A 37 7.55 0.02 7.37
CA CYS A 37 7.25 -1.41 7.39
C CYS A 37 6.53 -1.76 6.08
N ALA A 38 7.01 -2.76 5.36
CA ALA A 38 6.21 -3.36 4.31
C ALA A 38 5.36 -4.47 4.93
N THR A 39 4.06 -4.29 4.98
CA THR A 39 3.13 -5.38 5.24
C THR A 39 2.83 -6.09 3.94
N ILE A 40 3.11 -7.39 3.86
CA ILE A 40 2.76 -8.19 2.68
C ILE A 40 1.43 -8.88 2.93
N VAL A 41 0.43 -8.56 2.12
CA VAL A 41 -0.86 -9.25 2.09
C VAL A 41 -0.83 -10.31 1.00
N GLN A 42 -0.90 -11.59 1.39
CA GLN A 42 -1.01 -12.69 0.44
C GLN A 42 -2.49 -12.92 0.09
N VAL A 43 -2.84 -12.72 -1.17
CA VAL A 43 -4.19 -12.98 -1.70
C VAL A 43 -4.18 -14.32 -2.44
N GLY A 44 -5.07 -15.20 -2.03
CA GLY A 44 -5.13 -16.59 -2.50
C GLY A 44 -4.32 -17.53 -1.62
N THR A 45 -4.83 -18.75 -1.44
CA THR A 45 -4.25 -19.78 -0.55
C THR A 45 -3.93 -21.09 -1.29
N GLY A 46 -4.17 -21.11 -2.61
CA GLY A 46 -3.91 -22.29 -3.42
C GLY A 46 -2.40 -22.50 -3.61
N THR A 47 -1.97 -23.75 -3.56
CA THR A 47 -0.57 -24.15 -3.80
C THR A 47 -0.42 -24.87 -5.14
N ILE A 48 -1.40 -24.71 -6.03
CA ILE A 48 -1.44 -25.40 -7.31
C ILE A 48 -0.51 -24.70 -8.27
N ALA A 49 0.46 -25.42 -8.81
CA ALA A 49 1.24 -24.96 -9.96
C ALA A 49 0.35 -25.01 -11.21
N SER A 50 -0.07 -23.85 -11.71
CA SER A 50 -0.95 -23.78 -12.86
C SER A 50 -0.39 -22.85 -13.94
N TYR A 51 -0.36 -23.35 -15.18
CA TYR A 51 -0.15 -22.53 -16.38
C TYR A 51 -1.47 -21.97 -16.91
N THR A 52 -2.60 -22.50 -16.47
CA THR A 52 -3.93 -22.13 -17.00
C THR A 52 -4.44 -20.77 -16.53
N SER A 53 -3.69 -20.05 -15.70
CA SER A 53 -3.88 -18.61 -15.47
C SER A 53 -3.43 -17.82 -16.70
N TYR A 54 -2.51 -18.39 -17.46
CA TYR A 54 -1.89 -17.78 -18.63
C TYR A 54 -1.27 -16.40 -18.37
N LEU A 55 -0.97 -16.07 -17.15
CA LEU A 55 -0.12 -14.94 -16.86
C LEU A 55 1.28 -15.22 -17.43
N TRP A 56 1.85 -14.31 -18.24
CA TRP A 56 3.16 -14.45 -18.88
C TRP A 56 3.29 -15.68 -19.78
N TYR A 57 2.28 -15.89 -20.61
CA TYR A 57 2.25 -17.00 -21.56
C TYR A 57 2.92 -16.62 -22.87
N THR A 58 4.23 -16.86 -22.97
CA THR A 58 5.08 -16.45 -24.08
C THR A 58 5.06 -17.39 -25.30
N TYR A 59 4.10 -18.32 -25.37
CA TYR A 59 3.83 -19.13 -26.55
C TYR A 59 3.30 -18.29 -27.71
N TYR A 60 2.73 -17.14 -27.44
CA TYR A 60 2.31 -16.11 -28.39
C TYR A 60 3.24 -14.90 -28.30
N MET A 61 3.27 -14.07 -29.36
CA MET A 61 4.10 -12.87 -29.41
C MET A 61 3.58 -11.79 -28.47
N ASP A 62 2.27 -11.67 -28.38
CA ASP A 62 1.58 -10.68 -27.59
C ASP A 62 0.70 -11.33 -26.54
N GLY A 63 0.62 -10.72 -25.39
CA GLY A 63 -0.22 -11.18 -24.30
C GLY A 63 -0.85 -10.04 -23.50
N HIS A 64 -2.10 -10.23 -23.11
CA HIS A 64 -2.80 -9.35 -22.20
C HIS A 64 -3.58 -10.19 -21.18
N THR A 65 -3.31 -9.97 -19.92
CA THR A 65 -3.97 -10.67 -18.81
C THR A 65 -4.54 -9.66 -17.85
N GLU A 66 -5.79 -9.88 -17.43
CA GLU A 66 -6.46 -9.13 -16.39
C GLU A 66 -6.78 -10.08 -15.24
N ILE A 67 -6.47 -9.66 -14.02
CA ILE A 67 -6.69 -10.44 -12.81
C ILE A 67 -7.50 -9.58 -11.85
N THR A 68 -8.62 -10.12 -11.38
CA THR A 68 -9.47 -9.48 -10.37
C THR A 68 -9.33 -10.17 -9.03
N TYR A 69 -8.97 -9.42 -8.02
CA TYR A 69 -8.96 -9.83 -6.61
C TYR A 69 -10.16 -9.19 -5.92
N PRO A 70 -11.18 -9.98 -5.47
CA PRO A 70 -12.42 -9.43 -4.95
C PRO A 70 -12.24 -8.63 -3.66
N ALA A 71 -12.94 -7.50 -3.53
CA ALA A 71 -12.92 -6.65 -2.34
C ALA A 71 -13.19 -7.41 -1.03
N ALA A 72 -14.12 -8.38 -1.06
CA ALA A 72 -14.44 -9.18 0.12
C ALA A 72 -13.27 -10.07 0.57
N GLU A 73 -12.44 -10.57 -0.36
CA GLU A 73 -11.25 -11.35 -0.05
C GLU A 73 -10.16 -10.44 0.52
N LEU A 74 -9.95 -9.27 -0.08
CA LEU A 74 -8.97 -8.29 0.37
C LEU A 74 -9.30 -7.77 1.78
N ALA A 75 -10.57 -7.44 2.03
CA ALA A 75 -11.03 -6.99 3.34
C ALA A 75 -10.88 -8.09 4.42
N ALA A 76 -11.13 -9.37 4.07
CA ALA A 76 -10.92 -10.49 4.98
C ALA A 76 -9.43 -10.71 5.34
N LEU A 77 -8.52 -10.21 4.51
CA LEU A 77 -7.07 -10.23 4.74
C LEU A 77 -6.55 -8.95 5.42
N GLY A 78 -7.44 -8.01 5.75
CA GLY A 78 -7.11 -6.80 6.48
C GLY A 78 -6.82 -5.57 5.61
N MET A 79 -6.98 -5.65 4.29
CA MET A 79 -6.85 -4.48 3.41
C MET A 79 -8.08 -3.57 3.53
N ASN A 80 -7.84 -2.28 3.69
CA ASN A 80 -8.87 -1.25 3.85
C ASN A 80 -8.74 -0.18 2.78
N ALA A 81 -9.86 0.49 2.49
CA ALA A 81 -9.81 1.69 1.65
C ALA A 81 -8.89 2.74 2.30
N GLY A 82 -7.98 3.28 1.50
CA GLY A 82 -6.95 4.20 1.96
C GLY A 82 -5.57 3.58 2.11
N ASP A 83 -5.46 2.25 2.20
CA ASP A 83 -4.15 1.58 2.22
C ASP A 83 -3.37 1.90 0.94
N VAL A 84 -2.08 2.15 1.07
CA VAL A 84 -1.21 2.50 -0.06
C VAL A 84 -0.39 1.28 -0.45
N MET A 85 -0.56 0.84 -1.68
CA MET A 85 0.19 -0.27 -2.27
C MET A 85 1.43 0.28 -2.97
N ASP A 86 2.59 -0.33 -2.76
CA ASP A 86 3.85 0.05 -3.41
C ASP A 86 4.58 -1.12 -4.08
N GLU A 87 4.09 -2.34 -3.89
CA GLU A 87 4.66 -3.55 -4.47
C GLU A 87 3.57 -4.58 -4.77
N LEU A 88 3.77 -5.37 -5.82
CA LEU A 88 3.03 -6.58 -6.09
C LEU A 88 3.99 -7.67 -6.60
N ALA A 89 3.79 -8.89 -6.11
CA ALA A 89 4.59 -10.03 -6.57
C ALA A 89 3.72 -11.23 -6.91
N TRP A 90 4.26 -12.07 -7.82
CA TRP A 90 3.75 -13.40 -8.12
C TRP A 90 4.84 -14.44 -7.95
N ASN A 91 4.47 -15.62 -7.47
CA ASN A 91 5.39 -16.73 -7.28
C ASN A 91 5.30 -17.73 -8.44
N ILE A 92 6.44 -17.94 -9.14
CA ILE A 92 6.58 -18.97 -10.17
C ILE A 92 7.13 -20.25 -9.51
N LEU A 93 6.28 -21.28 -9.43
CA LEU A 93 6.67 -22.59 -8.91
C LEU A 93 7.50 -23.40 -9.92
N THR A 94 7.22 -23.24 -11.21
CA THR A 94 8.01 -23.85 -12.27
C THR A 94 8.21 -22.84 -13.39
N LEU A 95 9.47 -22.48 -13.62
CA LEU A 95 9.85 -21.59 -14.71
C LEU A 95 9.79 -22.36 -16.02
N GLY A 96 9.06 -21.80 -16.98
CA GLY A 96 8.94 -22.32 -18.34
C GLY A 96 10.10 -21.87 -19.24
N SER A 97 9.78 -21.13 -20.30
CA SER A 97 10.79 -20.65 -21.27
C SER A 97 11.79 -19.66 -20.69
N GLY A 98 11.42 -18.92 -19.64
CA GLY A 98 12.23 -17.79 -19.14
C GLY A 98 12.41 -16.67 -20.18
N MET A 99 11.55 -16.62 -21.20
CA MET A 99 11.64 -15.63 -22.27
C MET A 99 11.36 -14.23 -21.73
N THR A 100 12.19 -13.26 -22.13
CA THR A 100 11.94 -11.85 -21.84
C THR A 100 10.65 -11.38 -22.54
N MET A 101 9.78 -10.76 -21.79
CA MET A 101 8.60 -10.05 -22.28
C MET A 101 8.99 -8.60 -22.53
N ASN A 102 8.96 -8.19 -23.80
CA ASN A 102 9.32 -6.83 -24.18
C ASN A 102 8.11 -5.90 -24.05
N ASN A 103 8.38 -4.61 -23.90
CA ASN A 103 7.37 -3.57 -23.81
C ASN A 103 6.24 -3.90 -22.82
N SER A 104 6.60 -4.58 -21.74
CA SER A 104 5.63 -4.97 -20.71
C SER A 104 5.10 -3.76 -19.95
N GLU A 105 3.82 -3.80 -19.64
CA GLU A 105 3.15 -2.83 -18.77
C GLU A 105 2.31 -3.56 -17.74
N MET A 106 2.39 -3.08 -16.48
CA MET A 106 1.46 -3.46 -15.41
C MET A 106 0.65 -2.25 -14.98
N LYS A 107 -0.65 -2.46 -14.81
CA LYS A 107 -1.53 -1.47 -14.20
C LYS A 107 -2.27 -2.08 -13.01
N ILE A 108 -2.51 -1.23 -12.03
CA ILE A 108 -3.37 -1.49 -10.87
C ILE A 108 -4.54 -0.51 -10.97
N ASP A 109 -5.77 -1.00 -11.10
CA ASP A 109 -6.98 -0.19 -11.28
C ASP A 109 -6.82 0.89 -12.38
N GLY A 110 -6.12 0.53 -13.46
CA GLY A 110 -5.85 1.42 -14.59
C GLY A 110 -4.65 2.36 -14.40
N VAL A 111 -4.04 2.43 -13.23
CA VAL A 111 -2.82 3.21 -12.99
C VAL A 111 -1.59 2.39 -13.39
N THR A 112 -0.77 2.91 -14.30
CA THR A 112 0.49 2.25 -14.70
C THR A 112 1.49 2.31 -13.56
N VAL A 113 1.92 1.14 -13.08
CA VAL A 113 2.87 0.97 -11.97
C VAL A 113 4.22 0.41 -12.40
N TYR A 114 4.26 -0.24 -13.55
CA TYR A 114 5.49 -0.77 -14.15
C TYR A 114 5.45 -0.66 -15.66
N THR A 115 6.58 -0.32 -16.27
CA THR A 115 6.82 -0.41 -17.72
C THR A 115 8.26 -0.86 -17.96
N GLY A 116 8.46 -1.70 -18.96
CA GLY A 116 9.80 -2.13 -19.36
C GLY A 116 9.85 -3.55 -19.88
N ASN A 117 11.05 -4.04 -20.15
CA ASN A 117 11.27 -5.43 -20.48
C ASN A 117 11.39 -6.26 -19.19
N TYR A 118 10.70 -7.38 -19.15
CA TYR A 118 10.72 -8.25 -17.97
C TYR A 118 11.11 -9.68 -18.31
N THR A 119 12.07 -10.23 -17.58
CA THR A 119 12.49 -11.63 -17.71
C THR A 119 12.06 -12.37 -16.44
N PRO A 120 11.11 -13.33 -16.54
CA PRO A 120 10.66 -14.10 -15.38
C PRO A 120 11.78 -14.92 -14.75
N ILE A 121 11.72 -15.11 -13.45
CA ILE A 121 12.59 -16.00 -12.69
C ILE A 121 11.76 -17.03 -11.90
N ALA A 122 12.35 -18.17 -11.58
CA ALA A 122 11.73 -19.11 -10.63
C ALA A 122 11.65 -18.46 -9.23
N GLY A 123 10.54 -18.67 -8.53
CA GLY A 123 10.30 -18.05 -7.23
C GLY A 123 9.54 -16.73 -7.34
N MET A 124 9.76 -15.84 -6.39
CA MET A 124 9.08 -14.55 -6.31
C MET A 124 9.56 -13.58 -7.38
N ASN A 125 8.60 -13.00 -8.07
CA ASN A 125 8.81 -11.98 -9.09
C ASN A 125 8.16 -10.69 -8.60
N ASN A 126 8.98 -9.79 -8.04
CA ASN A 126 8.54 -8.59 -7.35
C ASN A 126 8.55 -7.38 -8.28
N PHE A 127 7.50 -6.59 -8.23
CA PHE A 127 7.33 -5.32 -8.93
C PHE A 127 7.13 -4.21 -7.91
N VAL A 128 8.19 -3.45 -7.66
CA VAL A 128 8.10 -2.20 -6.89
C VAL A 128 7.52 -1.14 -7.79
N PHE A 129 6.45 -0.48 -7.35
CA PHE A 129 5.72 0.47 -8.16
C PHE A 129 6.49 1.77 -8.37
N SER A 130 6.52 2.25 -9.60
CA SER A 130 7.07 3.57 -9.92
C SER A 130 6.27 4.71 -9.26
N THR A 131 4.99 4.45 -8.99
CA THR A 131 4.06 5.35 -8.29
C THR A 131 3.18 4.49 -7.41
N PRO A 132 3.18 4.70 -6.08
CA PRO A 132 2.28 4.00 -5.17
C PRO A 132 0.81 4.22 -5.53
N VAL A 133 -0.04 3.22 -5.27
CA VAL A 133 -1.47 3.26 -5.58
C VAL A 133 -2.28 3.13 -4.31
N THR A 134 -3.18 4.08 -4.08
CA THR A 134 -4.11 4.01 -2.95
C THR A 134 -5.26 3.07 -3.28
N TYR A 135 -5.47 2.05 -2.44
CA TYR A 135 -6.58 1.12 -2.58
C TYR A 135 -7.92 1.82 -2.28
N ASN A 136 -8.89 1.64 -3.18
CA ASN A 136 -10.19 2.31 -3.09
C ASN A 136 -11.25 1.56 -2.28
N GLY A 137 -10.93 0.32 -1.82
CA GLY A 137 -11.87 -0.56 -1.10
C GLY A 137 -12.75 -1.44 -1.98
N GLY A 138 -12.63 -1.33 -3.31
CA GLY A 138 -13.34 -2.16 -4.30
C GLY A 138 -12.57 -3.41 -4.70
N ASP A 139 -13.05 -4.07 -5.76
CA ASP A 139 -12.26 -5.14 -6.41
C ASP A 139 -10.95 -4.54 -6.96
N LEU A 140 -9.84 -5.23 -6.72
CA LEU A 140 -8.53 -4.82 -7.23
C LEU A 140 -8.30 -5.48 -8.58
N VAL A 141 -8.14 -4.66 -9.62
CA VAL A 141 -7.89 -5.13 -10.99
C VAL A 141 -6.44 -4.92 -11.35
N VAL A 142 -5.74 -6.01 -11.62
CA VAL A 142 -4.35 -6.01 -12.06
C VAL A 142 -4.30 -6.42 -13.52
N THR A 143 -3.72 -5.58 -14.38
CA THR A 143 -3.48 -5.94 -15.78
C THR A 143 -1.99 -6.07 -16.05
N TRP A 144 -1.65 -7.05 -16.86
CA TRP A 144 -0.31 -7.24 -17.42
C TRP A 144 -0.41 -7.43 -18.91
N CYS A 145 0.41 -6.74 -19.67
CA CYS A 145 0.55 -6.95 -21.10
C CYS A 145 2.02 -6.93 -21.53
N PHE A 146 2.31 -7.50 -22.68
CA PHE A 146 3.64 -7.48 -23.30
C PHE A 146 3.52 -7.58 -24.83
N ASP A 147 4.62 -7.23 -25.56
CA ASP A 147 4.69 -7.19 -27.00
C ASP A 147 6.06 -7.71 -27.45
N ASN A 148 6.11 -8.95 -27.91
CA ASN A 148 7.31 -9.62 -28.41
C ASN A 148 7.28 -9.73 -29.94
N ASN A 149 8.47 -9.81 -30.55
CA ASN A 149 8.62 -10.10 -31.97
C ASN A 149 8.87 -11.59 -32.27
N GLY A 150 8.57 -12.45 -31.33
CA GLY A 150 8.74 -13.91 -31.45
C GLY A 150 8.16 -14.61 -30.23
N TYR A 151 8.03 -15.92 -30.32
CA TYR A 151 7.46 -16.74 -29.26
C TYR A 151 8.45 -17.85 -28.83
N GLN A 152 8.26 -18.35 -27.61
CA GLN A 152 9.00 -19.50 -27.10
C GLN A 152 8.07 -20.39 -26.29
N SER A 153 8.07 -21.69 -26.61
CA SER A 153 7.28 -22.66 -25.87
C SER A 153 7.87 -22.90 -24.47
N GLY A 154 7.00 -23.02 -23.50
CA GLY A 154 7.35 -23.31 -22.11
C GLY A 154 6.53 -22.43 -21.18
N ASP A 155 5.56 -23.06 -20.50
CA ASP A 155 4.61 -22.36 -19.67
C ASP A 155 5.19 -22.07 -18.29
N ASN A 156 5.08 -20.83 -17.83
CA ASN A 156 5.36 -20.48 -16.45
C ASN A 156 4.19 -20.97 -15.59
N MET A 157 4.50 -21.75 -14.54
CA MET A 157 3.51 -22.27 -13.62
C MET A 157 3.50 -21.44 -12.35
N PHE A 158 2.44 -20.66 -12.17
CA PHE A 158 2.25 -19.79 -11.01
C PHE A 158 1.63 -20.55 -9.85
N GLU A 159 2.02 -20.15 -8.65
CA GLU A 159 1.25 -20.48 -7.46
C GLU A 159 -0.14 -19.88 -7.59
N SER A 160 -1.16 -20.74 -7.61
CA SER A 160 -2.51 -20.33 -8.01
C SER A 160 -3.57 -20.94 -7.13
N THR A 161 -4.68 -20.22 -7.00
CA THR A 161 -5.93 -20.71 -6.41
C THR A 161 -6.90 -21.06 -7.54
N GLN A 162 -7.58 -22.21 -7.41
CA GLN A 162 -8.61 -22.65 -8.36
C GLN A 162 -9.90 -21.83 -8.14
N ILE A 163 -9.95 -20.67 -8.73
CA ILE A 163 -11.07 -19.74 -8.66
C ILE A 163 -11.10 -18.89 -9.95
N ALA A 164 -12.28 -18.48 -10.38
CA ALA A 164 -12.42 -17.50 -11.45
C ALA A 164 -11.86 -16.12 -11.06
N GLY A 165 -11.61 -15.27 -12.01
CA GLY A 165 -11.10 -13.92 -11.78
C GLY A 165 -9.85 -13.57 -12.60
N THR A 166 -9.45 -14.48 -13.50
CA THR A 166 -8.41 -14.19 -14.49
C THR A 166 -9.00 -14.26 -15.89
N PHE A 167 -8.68 -13.27 -16.69
CA PHE A 167 -9.03 -13.20 -18.11
C PHE A 167 -7.75 -12.96 -18.89
N SER A 168 -7.56 -13.66 -20.00
CA SER A 168 -6.35 -13.47 -20.80
C SER A 168 -6.65 -13.60 -22.29
N ASN A 169 -5.82 -12.90 -23.06
CA ASN A 169 -5.83 -12.95 -24.51
C ASN A 169 -4.42 -12.89 -25.08
N TYR A 170 -4.21 -13.49 -26.25
CA TYR A 170 -2.92 -13.63 -26.90
C TYR A 170 -3.07 -13.47 -28.40
N ASP A 171 -2.03 -12.95 -29.03
CA ASP A 171 -1.96 -12.78 -30.47
C ASP A 171 -0.54 -13.07 -30.99
N ASP A 172 -0.45 -13.51 -32.25
CA ASP A 172 0.81 -13.72 -32.97
C ASP A 172 1.01 -12.67 -34.09
N LEU A 173 0.32 -11.54 -34.02
CA LEU A 173 0.39 -10.52 -35.07
C LEU A 173 1.57 -9.56 -34.81
N PHE A 174 2.53 -9.56 -35.73
CA PHE A 174 3.64 -8.61 -35.72
C PHE A 174 3.17 -7.15 -35.69
N GLY A 175 3.64 -6.37 -34.75
CA GLY A 175 3.37 -4.95 -34.65
C GLY A 175 2.05 -4.56 -34.00
N ASN A 176 1.33 -5.51 -33.44
CA ASN A 176 0.22 -5.23 -32.52
C ASN A 176 0.76 -5.25 -31.10
N SER A 177 0.69 -4.13 -30.41
CA SER A 177 1.03 -4.10 -29.00
C SER A 177 -0.07 -4.80 -28.20
N GLY A 178 0.26 -5.89 -27.51
CA GLY A 178 -0.65 -6.59 -26.59
C GLY A 178 -1.29 -5.64 -25.58
N CYS A 179 -0.66 -4.50 -25.29
CA CYS A 179 -1.15 -3.48 -24.40
C CYS A 179 -2.22 -2.55 -25.00
N THR A 180 -2.39 -2.53 -26.32
CA THR A 180 -3.31 -1.61 -27.03
C THR A 180 -4.48 -2.31 -27.71
N VAL A 181 -4.43 -3.62 -27.90
CA VAL A 181 -5.47 -4.38 -28.59
C VAL A 181 -6.57 -4.76 -27.61
N LEU A 182 -7.76 -4.19 -27.81
CA LEU A 182 -8.98 -4.56 -27.10
C LEU A 182 -9.56 -5.85 -27.72
N ILE A 183 -9.10 -7.00 -27.30
CA ILE A 183 -9.64 -8.30 -27.71
C ILE A 183 -10.54 -8.83 -26.59
N PRO A 184 -11.62 -9.61 -26.89
CA PRO A 184 -12.43 -10.22 -25.84
C PRO A 184 -11.58 -11.15 -24.96
N TYR A 185 -11.63 -10.93 -23.65
CA TYR A 185 -10.92 -11.77 -22.69
C TYR A 185 -11.54 -13.16 -22.59
N THR A 186 -10.69 -14.19 -22.55
CA THR A 186 -11.11 -15.56 -22.27
C THR A 186 -11.01 -15.81 -20.76
N PRO A 187 -12.12 -16.19 -20.09
CA PRO A 187 -12.07 -16.49 -18.66
C PRO A 187 -11.23 -17.74 -18.38
N ARG A 188 -10.50 -17.70 -17.26
CA ARG A 188 -9.62 -18.78 -16.80
C ARG A 188 -10.14 -19.35 -15.46
N SER A 189 -9.77 -20.59 -15.18
CA SER A 189 -10.24 -21.33 -13.99
C SER A 189 -9.28 -21.21 -12.80
N TYR A 190 -8.13 -20.56 -12.98
CA TYR A 190 -7.11 -20.38 -11.96
C TYR A 190 -6.71 -18.91 -11.92
N ARG A 191 -6.56 -18.41 -10.71
CA ARG A 191 -6.08 -17.07 -10.45
C ARG A 191 -4.73 -17.16 -9.76
N PRO A 192 -3.67 -16.49 -10.26
CA PRO A 192 -2.39 -16.41 -9.56
C PRO A 192 -2.58 -15.80 -8.16
N ASN A 193 -1.93 -16.38 -7.17
CA ASN A 193 -1.86 -15.76 -5.86
C ASN A 193 -1.02 -14.48 -5.98
N ALA A 194 -1.47 -13.39 -5.35
CA ALA A 194 -0.72 -12.15 -5.30
C ALA A 194 -0.14 -11.93 -3.90
N TYR A 195 1.01 -11.29 -3.87
CA TYR A 195 1.66 -10.79 -2.68
C TYR A 195 1.73 -9.28 -2.83
N ILE A 196 0.85 -8.57 -2.11
CA ILE A 196 0.69 -7.12 -2.23
C ILE A 196 1.45 -6.46 -1.09
N GLY A 197 2.45 -5.64 -1.43
CA GLY A 197 3.14 -4.80 -0.48
C GLY A 197 2.31 -3.56 -0.18
N LEU A 198 2.01 -3.37 1.10
CA LEU A 198 1.38 -2.15 1.59
C LEU A 198 2.45 -1.27 2.21
N GLN A 199 2.45 0.01 1.86
CA GLN A 199 3.12 1.01 2.67
C GLN A 199 2.33 1.11 3.98
N ASP A 200 2.78 0.40 4.96
CA ASP A 200 2.40 0.74 6.32
C ASP A 200 3.21 1.99 6.70
N ASN A 201 2.59 2.98 7.32
CA ASN A 201 3.32 4.11 7.92
C ASN A 201 4.30 3.62 8.99
N GLY A 202 4.26 2.32 9.28
CA GLY A 202 5.30 1.50 9.89
C GLY A 202 5.89 2.02 11.19
N TYR A 203 5.18 2.98 11.82
CA TYR A 203 5.63 3.50 13.10
C TYR A 203 4.82 2.90 14.24
N THR A 204 5.50 2.60 15.32
CA THR A 204 4.84 2.33 16.58
C THR A 204 4.94 3.57 17.47
N PHE A 205 3.87 3.87 18.18
CA PHE A 205 3.74 5.05 19.02
C PHE A 205 3.67 4.63 20.48
N ALA A 206 4.38 5.35 21.33
CA ALA A 206 4.33 5.21 22.78
C ALA A 206 4.24 6.59 23.41
N TRP A 207 3.03 6.97 23.81
CA TRP A 207 2.78 8.25 24.47
C TRP A 207 2.99 8.16 25.98
N SER A 208 3.30 9.28 26.59
CA SER A 208 3.41 9.41 28.05
C SER A 208 2.10 9.11 28.81
N THR A 209 0.97 9.11 28.10
CA THR A 209 -0.36 8.72 28.56
C THR A 209 -0.56 7.20 28.58
N GLY A 210 0.28 6.45 27.87
CA GLY A 210 0.13 5.02 27.62
C GLY A 210 -0.61 4.69 26.33
N ASP A 211 -1.07 5.69 25.57
CA ASP A 211 -1.69 5.49 24.26
C ASP A 211 -0.67 5.05 23.21
N THR A 212 -1.14 4.31 22.20
CA THR A 212 -0.34 3.78 21.09
C THR A 212 -0.87 4.20 19.71
N THR A 213 -1.84 5.11 19.68
CA THR A 213 -2.35 5.72 18.43
C THR A 213 -1.41 6.81 17.94
N GLU A 214 -1.44 7.12 16.64
CA GLU A 214 -0.67 8.23 16.07
C GLU A 214 -1.07 9.54 16.73
N ASP A 215 -2.36 9.81 16.77
CA ASP A 215 -2.94 11.04 17.27
C ASP A 215 -3.55 10.87 18.68
N LEU A 216 -3.58 11.96 19.40
CA LEU A 216 -4.27 12.05 20.69
C LEU A 216 -5.40 13.08 20.61
N SER A 217 -6.51 12.76 21.25
CA SER A 217 -7.67 13.66 21.41
C SER A 217 -8.21 13.60 22.83
N GLY A 218 -9.08 14.56 23.19
CA GLY A 218 -9.66 14.59 24.53
C GLY A 218 -8.65 14.96 25.60
N LEU A 219 -7.66 15.79 25.27
CA LEU A 219 -6.55 16.13 26.14
C LEU A 219 -6.88 17.34 27.05
N ALA A 220 -6.57 17.21 28.31
CA ALA A 220 -6.48 18.36 29.20
C ALA A 220 -5.21 19.20 28.95
N ALA A 221 -5.13 20.39 29.49
CA ALA A 221 -3.90 21.16 29.49
C ALA A 221 -2.76 20.36 30.12
N GLY A 222 -1.63 20.24 29.41
CA GLY A 222 -0.51 19.42 29.83
C GLY A 222 0.55 19.25 28.75
N THR A 223 1.63 18.56 29.11
CA THR A 223 2.69 18.19 28.16
C THR A 223 2.65 16.70 27.89
N TYR A 224 2.63 16.34 26.62
CA TYR A 224 2.47 14.97 26.10
C TYR A 224 3.73 14.59 25.34
N GLY A 225 4.49 13.63 25.87
CA GLY A 225 5.67 13.08 25.23
C GLY A 225 5.30 11.87 24.38
N VAL A 226 5.92 11.75 23.19
CA VAL A 226 5.79 10.60 22.32
C VAL A 226 7.16 10.05 21.98
N THR A 227 7.25 8.72 21.92
CA THR A 227 8.33 7.99 21.28
C THR A 227 7.76 7.30 20.06
N VAL A 228 8.32 7.59 18.87
CA VAL A 228 7.96 6.93 17.62
C VAL A 228 9.12 6.03 17.22
N THR A 229 8.82 4.77 16.90
CA THR A 229 9.80 3.78 16.47
C THR A 229 9.45 3.31 15.06
N ASP A 230 10.40 3.33 14.14
CA ASP A 230 10.25 2.77 12.80
C ASP A 230 10.51 1.25 12.75
N CYS A 231 10.35 0.63 11.58
CA CYS A 231 10.55 -0.81 11.42
C CYS A 231 11.99 -1.28 11.52
N ALA A 232 12.94 -0.42 11.33
CA ALA A 232 14.35 -0.74 11.60
C ALA A 232 14.69 -0.65 13.09
N GLY A 233 13.72 -0.25 13.94
CA GLY A 233 13.92 -0.02 15.37
C GLY A 233 14.56 1.33 15.69
N CYS A 234 14.64 2.25 14.72
CA CYS A 234 15.12 3.60 14.96
C CYS A 234 14.03 4.41 15.66
N THR A 235 14.39 5.16 16.69
CA THR A 235 13.45 5.92 17.50
C THR A 235 13.65 7.41 17.37
N SER A 236 12.53 8.15 17.40
CA SER A 236 12.51 9.62 17.55
C SER A 236 11.55 9.99 18.68
N THR A 237 11.88 11.05 19.43
CA THR A 237 11.07 11.52 20.55
C THR A 237 10.73 12.98 20.40
N ALA A 238 9.51 13.35 20.77
CA ALA A 238 9.06 14.72 20.83
C ALA A 238 8.13 14.95 22.04
N SER A 239 7.88 16.23 22.36
CA SER A 239 6.92 16.60 23.39
C SER A 239 6.11 17.79 22.90
N TYR A 240 4.80 17.72 23.09
CA TYR A 240 3.84 18.73 22.67
C TYR A 240 3.05 19.23 23.88
N THR A 241 2.80 20.53 23.93
CA THR A 241 2.09 21.14 25.05
C THR A 241 0.73 21.63 24.59
N VAL A 242 -0.32 21.11 25.22
CA VAL A 242 -1.68 21.60 25.12
C VAL A 242 -1.86 22.67 26.20
N VAL A 243 -2.16 23.88 25.80
CA VAL A 243 -2.35 25.01 26.73
C VAL A 243 -3.82 25.05 27.13
N GLY A 244 -4.06 25.29 28.43
CA GLY A 244 -5.41 25.57 28.89
C GLY A 244 -5.79 27.02 28.59
N ALA A 245 -6.96 27.25 28.02
CA ALA A 245 -7.46 28.60 27.87
C ALA A 245 -7.73 29.24 29.22
N VAL A 246 -7.16 30.39 29.46
CA VAL A 246 -7.55 31.23 30.56
C VAL A 246 -8.87 31.89 30.20
N VAL A 247 -9.97 31.33 30.69
CA VAL A 247 -11.26 32.04 30.58
C VAL A 247 -11.17 33.23 31.54
N SER A 248 -10.82 34.39 31.04
CA SER A 248 -11.00 35.62 31.79
C SER A 248 -12.49 35.84 31.97
N VAL A 249 -13.02 35.52 33.10
CA VAL A 249 -14.38 35.93 33.48
C VAL A 249 -14.28 37.46 33.68
N PRO A 250 -14.96 38.28 32.88
CA PRO A 250 -14.98 39.70 33.14
C PRO A 250 -15.53 39.92 34.56
N GLY A 251 -14.70 40.32 35.45
CA GLY A 251 -15.14 40.72 36.80
C GLY A 251 -16.01 41.97 36.76
N CYS A 252 -16.90 42.07 37.70
CA CYS A 252 -17.64 43.34 37.90
C CYS A 252 -16.63 44.42 38.37
N MET A 253 -16.60 45.55 37.66
CA MET A 253 -15.77 46.70 38.01
C MET A 253 -16.26 47.46 39.22
N ASP A 254 -17.41 47.08 39.81
CA ASP A 254 -17.93 47.61 41.02
C ASP A 254 -17.23 46.95 42.24
N SER A 255 -16.41 47.73 42.94
CA SER A 255 -15.62 47.27 44.09
C SER A 255 -16.45 46.77 45.28
N THR A 256 -17.77 46.99 45.24
CA THR A 256 -18.71 46.52 46.26
C THR A 256 -19.44 45.24 45.87
N ALA A 257 -19.27 44.78 44.64
CA ALA A 257 -19.90 43.55 44.14
C ALA A 257 -19.17 42.32 44.68
N PHE A 258 -19.91 41.25 44.98
CA PHE A 258 -19.38 39.98 45.49
C PHE A 258 -18.35 39.31 44.56
N ASN A 259 -18.46 39.60 43.25
CA ASN A 259 -17.59 39.07 42.20
C ASN A 259 -16.60 40.12 41.64
N TYR A 260 -16.24 41.13 42.44
CA TYR A 260 -15.24 42.13 42.02
C TYR A 260 -13.90 41.46 41.72
N ASN A 261 -13.37 41.71 40.54
CA ASN A 261 -12.06 41.29 40.10
C ASN A 261 -11.32 42.53 39.58
N PRO A 262 -10.33 43.08 40.32
CA PRO A 262 -9.61 44.32 39.97
C PRO A 262 -8.75 44.18 38.72
#